data_6a71fa1efe44527c4b1e996275baa48a
#
_entry.id   6a71fa1efe44527c4b1e996275baa48a
#
_cell.length_a   1.000
_cell.length_b   1.000
_cell.length_c   1.000
_cell.angle_alpha   90.00
_cell.angle_beta   90.00
_cell.angle_gamma   90.00
#
_symmetry.space_group_name_H-M   'P 1'
#
loop_
_entity.id
_entity.type
_entity.pdbx_description
1 polymer ?
#
loop_
_entity_poly.entity_id
_entity_poly.type
_entity_poly.pdbx_seq_one_letter_code
_entity_poly.pdbx_strand_id
1 'polypeptide(L)'
;DNEGGGGYNNGDYNDDFGGTSSATPLVSGVIALILEANPNLTYRDVEHIIAHSSRQNHADDDSWGTNGAGHDVSHKYGFGVIDASAAVALAENWNNVEDEINFQSGLIDIQDTPIPDNSAPGVIDTIQVTDSIKVEYVEVIVDIDHSYRGDLAITLTSPMGTQSLLSEKHEDSNNNLNDWMFTSVHHWDEDSYGTWTLSVEDQGNGDTGTFYDWELNIYGTEINTDRDGDGLTNVDEDNLHGTDPDDID
;
A
#
# COMPACT_ATOMS: atom_id res chain seq x y z
N ASP A 1 1.79 -38.62 1.09
CA ASP A 1 1.76 -39.84 1.83
C ASP A 1 0.32 -40.33 2.03
N ASN A 2 -0.19 -41.07 1.03
CA ASN A 2 -1.60 -41.44 0.93
C ASN A 2 -1.84 -42.93 1.09
N GLU A 3 -0.97 -43.62 1.75
CA GLU A 3 -1.15 -45.02 2.06
C GLU A 3 -2.16 -45.25 3.20
N GLY A 4 -3.44 -44.99 2.98
CA GLY A 4 -4.41 -45.32 4.01
C GLY A 4 -5.75 -44.63 3.96
N GLY A 5 -6.15 -44.09 2.85
CA GLY A 5 -7.55 -43.72 2.60
C GLY A 5 -8.06 -42.47 3.33
N GLY A 6 -7.21 -41.49 3.58
CA GLY A 6 -7.60 -40.20 4.18
C GLY A 6 -6.92 -38.98 3.53
N GLY A 7 -6.19 -39.17 2.44
CA GLY A 7 -5.55 -38.07 1.72
C GLY A 7 -6.46 -37.41 0.69
N TYR A 8 -5.99 -36.31 0.15
CA TYR A 8 -6.74 -35.52 -0.83
C TYR A 8 -6.89 -36.25 -2.18
N ASN A 9 -5.96 -37.11 -2.57
CA ASN A 9 -5.94 -37.87 -3.82
C ASN A 9 -5.50 -39.33 -3.60
N ASN A 10 -5.80 -40.23 -4.57
CA ASN A 10 -5.42 -41.64 -4.58
C ASN A 10 -4.00 -41.85 -5.14
N GLY A 11 -3.04 -40.96 -4.85
CA GLY A 11 -1.66 -41.05 -5.34
C GLY A 11 -0.70 -40.26 -4.44
N ASP A 12 0.60 -40.35 -4.76
CA ASP A 12 1.67 -39.68 -4.00
C ASP A 12 1.75 -38.18 -4.30
N TYR A 13 0.98 -37.71 -5.27
CA TYR A 13 1.00 -36.32 -5.73
C TYR A 13 -0.41 -35.74 -5.74
N ASN A 14 -0.51 -34.43 -5.47
CA ASN A 14 -1.73 -33.65 -5.61
C ASN A 14 -1.50 -32.56 -6.65
N ASP A 15 -2.29 -32.55 -7.72
CA ASP A 15 -2.27 -31.57 -8.81
C ASP A 15 -3.33 -30.47 -8.67
N ASP A 16 -4.18 -30.56 -7.64
CA ASP A 16 -5.24 -29.58 -7.36
C ASP A 16 -4.87 -28.59 -6.23
N PHE A 17 -3.64 -28.63 -5.71
CA PHE A 17 -3.20 -27.74 -4.63
C PHE A 17 -2.80 -26.39 -5.20
N GLY A 18 -3.66 -25.38 -5.01
CA GLY A 18 -3.49 -24.03 -5.58
C GLY A 18 -3.98 -22.93 -4.65
N GLY A 19 -4.07 -21.73 -5.19
CA GLY A 19 -4.50 -20.51 -4.50
C GLY A 19 -3.44 -19.93 -3.55
N THR A 20 -3.86 -18.98 -2.73
CA THR A 20 -2.99 -18.29 -1.76
C THR A 20 -2.39 -19.22 -0.72
N SER A 21 -3.11 -20.31 -0.37
CA SER A 21 -2.65 -21.34 0.57
C SER A 21 -1.46 -22.16 0.05
N SER A 22 -1.23 -22.21 -1.26
CA SER A 22 -0.03 -22.82 -1.84
C SER A 22 1.08 -21.79 -2.06
N ALA A 23 0.74 -20.54 -2.35
CA ALA A 23 1.71 -19.46 -2.58
C ALA A 23 2.42 -19.03 -1.28
N THR A 24 1.68 -18.87 -0.19
CA THR A 24 2.21 -18.39 1.10
C THR A 24 3.40 -19.23 1.63
N PRO A 25 3.34 -20.58 1.70
CA PRO A 25 4.46 -21.37 2.17
C PRO A 25 5.70 -21.30 1.24
N LEU A 26 5.51 -21.05 -0.06
CA LEU A 26 6.65 -20.82 -0.96
C LEU A 26 7.40 -19.53 -0.57
N VAL A 27 6.66 -18.44 -0.32
CA VAL A 27 7.22 -17.18 0.17
C VAL A 27 7.89 -17.39 1.53
N SER A 28 7.25 -18.12 2.46
CA SER A 28 7.85 -18.46 3.76
C SER A 28 9.17 -19.22 3.63
N GLY A 29 9.27 -20.12 2.64
CA GLY A 29 10.52 -20.82 2.33
C GLY A 29 11.61 -19.89 1.81
N VAL A 30 11.27 -18.90 0.96
CA VAL A 30 12.22 -17.90 0.48
C VAL A 30 12.67 -16.98 1.63
N ILE A 31 11.76 -16.57 2.52
CA ILE A 31 12.10 -15.79 3.72
C ILE A 31 13.11 -16.53 4.60
N ALA A 32 12.96 -17.85 4.77
CA ALA A 32 13.92 -18.64 5.52
C ALA A 32 15.33 -18.61 4.88
N LEU A 33 15.43 -18.60 3.54
CA LEU A 33 16.72 -18.44 2.84
C LEU A 33 17.29 -17.03 2.97
N ILE A 34 16.45 -16.00 2.92
CA ILE A 34 16.84 -14.61 3.17
C ILE A 34 17.45 -14.46 4.57
N LEU A 35 16.79 -15.01 5.60
CA LEU A 35 17.26 -14.95 6.99
C LEU A 35 18.49 -15.84 7.25
N GLU A 36 18.68 -16.92 6.47
CA GLU A 36 19.92 -17.70 6.50
C GLU A 36 21.09 -16.89 5.92
N ALA A 37 20.86 -16.16 4.83
CA ALA A 37 21.87 -15.31 4.20
C ALA A 37 22.28 -14.12 5.09
N ASN A 38 21.32 -13.52 5.80
CA ASN A 38 21.56 -12.42 6.73
C ASN A 38 20.64 -12.53 7.97
N PRO A 39 21.13 -13.12 9.07
CA PRO A 39 20.34 -13.33 10.28
C PRO A 39 20.08 -12.06 11.11
N ASN A 40 20.61 -10.91 10.71
CA ASN A 40 20.43 -9.65 11.43
C ASN A 40 19.24 -8.83 10.88
N LEU A 41 18.56 -9.32 9.85
CA LEU A 41 17.42 -8.64 9.22
C LEU A 41 16.22 -8.58 10.17
N THR A 42 15.54 -7.43 10.18
CA THR A 42 14.24 -7.25 10.79
C THR A 42 13.12 -7.75 9.86
N TYR A 43 11.88 -7.78 10.32
CA TYR A 43 10.75 -8.12 9.46
C TYR A 43 10.56 -7.08 8.34
N ARG A 44 10.81 -5.78 8.62
CA ARG A 44 10.72 -4.71 7.62
C ARG A 44 11.80 -4.85 6.54
N ASP A 45 13.03 -5.21 6.93
CA ASP A 45 14.09 -5.50 5.95
C ASP A 45 13.67 -6.61 4.98
N VAL A 46 13.02 -7.66 5.49
CA VAL A 46 12.50 -8.75 4.66
C VAL A 46 11.42 -8.27 3.70
N GLU A 47 10.52 -7.40 4.15
CA GLU A 47 9.49 -6.79 3.29
C GLU A 47 10.11 -5.96 2.18
N HIS A 48 11.10 -5.10 2.49
CA HIS A 48 11.85 -4.35 1.50
C HIS A 48 12.57 -5.27 0.50
N ILE A 49 13.28 -6.28 0.97
CA ILE A 49 13.97 -7.24 0.10
C ILE A 49 12.99 -7.92 -0.86
N ILE A 50 11.81 -8.32 -0.39
CA ILE A 50 10.78 -8.95 -1.22
C ILE A 50 10.23 -7.94 -2.24
N ALA A 51 9.89 -6.72 -1.83
CA ALA A 51 9.38 -5.70 -2.74
C ALA A 51 10.39 -5.38 -3.86
N HIS A 52 11.67 -5.18 -3.51
CA HIS A 52 12.75 -4.84 -4.45
C HIS A 52 13.21 -6.00 -5.34
N SER A 53 13.04 -7.25 -4.92
CA SER A 53 13.48 -8.43 -5.68
C SER A 53 12.39 -9.13 -6.46
N SER A 54 11.13 -8.78 -6.24
CA SER A 54 10.00 -9.35 -6.99
C SER A 54 10.01 -8.88 -8.44
N ARG A 55 9.43 -9.69 -9.31
CA ARG A 55 9.36 -9.41 -10.74
C ARG A 55 7.95 -9.54 -11.28
N GLN A 56 7.62 -8.75 -12.28
CA GLN A 56 6.34 -8.88 -12.96
C GLN A 56 6.13 -10.30 -13.47
N ASN A 57 4.94 -10.82 -13.21
CA ASN A 57 4.36 -11.98 -13.88
C ASN A 57 3.20 -11.48 -14.75
N HIS A 58 2.91 -12.19 -15.84
CA HIS A 58 1.81 -11.83 -16.74
C HIS A 58 1.88 -10.33 -17.14
N ALA A 59 3.02 -9.93 -17.70
CA ALA A 59 3.35 -8.52 -17.98
C ALA A 59 2.37 -7.81 -18.93
N ASP A 60 1.52 -8.55 -19.67
CA ASP A 60 0.49 -8.00 -20.54
C ASP A 60 -0.84 -7.70 -19.80
N ASP A 61 -0.93 -7.95 -18.48
CA ASP A 61 -2.13 -7.63 -17.70
C ASP A 61 -2.19 -6.11 -17.46
N ASP A 62 -3.34 -5.53 -17.72
CA ASP A 62 -3.60 -4.08 -17.64
C ASP A 62 -3.66 -3.52 -16.19
N SER A 63 -3.62 -4.39 -15.18
CA SER A 63 -3.53 -3.98 -13.78
C SER A 63 -2.13 -3.54 -13.34
N TRP A 64 -1.10 -3.77 -14.17
CA TRP A 64 0.24 -3.29 -13.87
C TRP A 64 0.38 -1.79 -14.07
N GLY A 65 0.98 -1.12 -13.10
CA GLY A 65 1.41 0.25 -13.18
C GLY A 65 2.81 0.39 -12.57
N THR A 66 3.44 1.52 -12.81
CA THR A 66 4.68 1.90 -12.13
C THR A 66 4.36 3.03 -11.19
N ASN A 67 4.69 2.89 -9.89
CA ASN A 67 4.47 3.94 -8.92
C ASN A 67 5.49 5.09 -9.07
N GLY A 68 5.32 6.16 -8.31
CA GLY A 68 6.18 7.33 -8.40
C GLY A 68 7.65 7.09 -8.03
N ALA A 69 7.93 6.02 -7.26
CA ALA A 69 9.29 5.60 -6.91
C ALA A 69 9.91 4.63 -7.93
N GLY A 70 9.16 4.23 -8.95
CA GLY A 70 9.64 3.35 -10.03
C GLY A 70 9.42 1.85 -9.79
N HIS A 71 8.65 1.46 -8.77
CA HIS A 71 8.26 0.08 -8.57
C HIS A 71 7.09 -0.30 -9.46
N ASP A 72 7.17 -1.47 -10.08
CA ASP A 72 6.02 -2.08 -10.72
C ASP A 72 5.07 -2.63 -9.65
N VAL A 73 3.83 -2.17 -9.67
CA VAL A 73 2.80 -2.58 -8.72
C VAL A 73 1.50 -2.92 -9.45
N SER A 74 0.74 -3.86 -8.90
CA SER A 74 -0.52 -4.31 -9.49
C SER A 74 -1.55 -4.58 -8.41
N HIS A 75 -2.78 -4.15 -8.63
CA HIS A 75 -3.90 -4.48 -7.75
C HIS A 75 -4.15 -6.00 -7.65
N LYS A 76 -3.84 -6.76 -8.71
CA LYS A 76 -4.02 -8.23 -8.74
C LYS A 76 -2.80 -9.00 -8.22
N TYR A 77 -1.59 -8.50 -8.43
CA TYR A 77 -0.33 -9.25 -8.25
C TYR A 77 0.61 -8.62 -7.23
N GLY A 78 0.27 -7.49 -6.62
CA GLY A 78 1.17 -6.75 -5.72
C GLY A 78 2.46 -6.37 -6.44
N PHE A 79 3.63 -6.66 -5.86
CA PHE A 79 4.94 -6.47 -6.50
C PHE A 79 5.31 -7.61 -7.47
N GLY A 80 4.49 -8.65 -7.58
CA GLY A 80 4.70 -9.74 -8.52
C GLY A 80 5.16 -11.06 -7.89
N VAL A 81 5.90 -11.84 -8.68
CA VAL A 81 6.43 -13.13 -8.25
C VAL A 81 7.76 -12.94 -7.53
N ILE A 82 7.87 -13.53 -6.35
CA ILE A 82 9.12 -13.54 -5.59
C ILE A 82 10.24 -14.23 -6.39
N ASP A 83 11.41 -13.61 -6.47
CA ASP A 83 12.62 -14.17 -7.03
C ASP A 83 13.59 -14.54 -5.91
N ALA A 84 13.65 -15.82 -5.56
CA ALA A 84 14.46 -16.31 -4.45
C ALA A 84 15.95 -16.02 -4.63
N SER A 85 16.47 -16.07 -5.87
CA SER A 85 17.87 -15.81 -6.14
C SER A 85 18.21 -14.33 -5.97
N ALA A 86 17.37 -13.46 -6.50
CA ALA A 86 17.53 -12.01 -6.34
C ALA A 86 17.37 -11.59 -4.89
N ALA A 87 16.37 -12.14 -4.18
CA ALA A 87 16.11 -11.84 -2.76
C ALA A 87 17.29 -12.23 -1.87
N VAL A 88 17.85 -13.42 -2.03
CA VAL A 88 19.01 -13.89 -1.26
C VAL A 88 20.24 -13.05 -1.56
N ALA A 89 20.52 -12.76 -2.84
CA ALA A 89 21.65 -11.93 -3.23
C ALA A 89 21.56 -10.49 -2.68
N LEU A 90 20.35 -9.95 -2.60
CA LEU A 90 20.08 -8.64 -2.00
C LEU A 90 20.30 -8.68 -0.48
N ALA A 91 19.81 -9.73 0.19
CA ALA A 91 19.93 -9.93 1.63
C ALA A 91 21.37 -9.98 2.15
N GLU A 92 22.29 -10.61 1.37
CA GLU A 92 23.71 -10.75 1.76
C GLU A 92 24.38 -9.40 2.06
N ASN A 93 23.97 -8.32 1.41
CA ASN A 93 24.57 -6.99 1.53
C ASN A 93 23.56 -5.92 1.99
N TRP A 94 22.43 -6.33 2.52
CA TRP A 94 21.39 -5.42 2.97
C TRP A 94 21.81 -4.69 4.24
N ASN A 95 21.66 -3.37 4.23
CA ASN A 95 21.70 -2.56 5.45
C ASN A 95 20.28 -2.46 6.00
N ASN A 96 20.14 -2.68 7.30
CA ASN A 96 18.82 -2.58 7.93
C ASN A 96 18.20 -1.20 7.67
N VAL A 97 16.91 -1.18 7.41
CA VAL A 97 16.16 0.06 7.27
C VAL A 97 16.13 0.82 8.60
N GLU A 98 16.05 2.13 8.52
CA GLU A 98 15.94 3.01 9.68
C GLU A 98 14.66 2.73 10.48
N ASP A 99 14.59 3.26 11.71
CA ASP A 99 13.41 3.12 12.55
C ASP A 99 12.17 3.65 11.85
N GLU A 100 11.03 2.98 12.07
CA GLU A 100 9.75 3.41 11.51
C GLU A 100 9.30 4.73 12.13
N ILE A 101 8.91 5.65 11.26
CA ILE A 101 8.20 6.88 11.61
C ILE A 101 6.81 6.87 10.98
N ASN A 102 5.93 7.75 11.44
CA ASN A 102 4.60 7.86 10.86
C ASN A 102 4.09 9.30 10.85
N PHE A 103 3.22 9.58 9.88
CA PHE A 103 2.34 10.74 9.84
C PHE A 103 0.92 10.27 10.13
N GLN A 104 0.17 11.04 10.88
CA GLN A 104 -1.26 10.82 11.16
C GLN A 104 -2.02 12.12 10.92
N SER A 105 -2.93 12.12 9.97
CA SER A 105 -3.76 13.32 9.69
C SER A 105 -4.71 13.67 10.82
N GLY A 106 -5.05 12.68 11.65
CA GLY A 106 -6.24 12.73 12.48
C GLY A 106 -7.53 12.75 11.64
N LEU A 107 -8.65 12.83 12.28
CA LEU A 107 -9.98 12.80 11.65
C LEU A 107 -10.22 14.07 10.83
N ILE A 108 -10.53 13.91 9.56
CA ILE A 108 -10.92 14.98 8.63
C ILE A 108 -12.42 14.91 8.39
N ASP A 109 -13.17 15.81 9.03
CA ASP A 109 -14.62 15.96 8.86
C ASP A 109 -14.93 16.65 7.53
N ILE A 110 -15.64 15.97 6.63
CA ILE A 110 -16.03 16.50 5.30
C ILE A 110 -17.50 17.00 5.28
N GLN A 111 -18.09 17.22 6.46
CA GLN A 111 -19.39 17.88 6.64
C GLN A 111 -20.57 17.13 6.01
N ASP A 112 -20.69 15.83 6.27
CA ASP A 112 -21.82 15.00 5.82
C ASP A 112 -22.05 15.12 4.31
N THR A 113 -21.00 14.98 3.50
CA THR A 113 -21.07 15.21 2.05
C THR A 113 -21.81 14.07 1.35
N PRO A 114 -22.93 14.35 0.64
CA PRO A 114 -23.64 13.32 -0.13
C PRO A 114 -22.79 12.73 -1.25
N ILE A 115 -22.78 11.40 -1.36
CA ILE A 115 -22.18 10.69 -2.48
C ILE A 115 -23.18 10.66 -3.63
N PRO A 116 -22.87 11.22 -4.83
CA PRO A 116 -23.79 11.24 -5.95
C PRO A 116 -24.02 9.83 -6.51
N ASP A 117 -25.31 9.43 -6.70
CA ASP A 117 -25.70 8.15 -7.31
C ASP A 117 -25.12 8.01 -8.73
N ASN A 118 -24.41 6.93 -8.97
CA ASN A 118 -23.81 6.53 -10.24
C ASN A 118 -23.12 7.69 -10.98
N SER A 119 -22.26 8.40 -10.32
CA SER A 119 -21.65 9.63 -10.85
C SER A 119 -20.15 9.71 -10.55
N ALA A 120 -19.33 9.69 -11.59
CA ALA A 120 -17.92 9.99 -11.52
C ALA A 120 -17.69 11.52 -11.56
N PRO A 121 -16.70 12.03 -10.84
CA PRO A 121 -15.70 11.32 -10.01
C PRO A 121 -16.14 11.09 -8.55
N GLY A 122 -17.42 11.26 -8.20
CA GLY A 122 -17.93 11.12 -6.85
C GLY A 122 -17.51 12.27 -5.93
N VAL A 123 -17.27 11.96 -4.66
CA VAL A 123 -16.73 12.90 -3.66
C VAL A 123 -15.22 12.84 -3.69
N ILE A 124 -14.56 14.00 -3.75
CA ILE A 124 -13.11 14.12 -3.69
C ILE A 124 -12.75 15.01 -2.51
N ASP A 125 -11.82 14.54 -1.69
CA ASP A 125 -11.24 15.33 -0.63
C ASP A 125 -9.71 15.15 -0.57
N THR A 126 -9.01 16.07 0.11
CA THR A 126 -7.54 16.12 0.08
C THR A 126 -6.94 16.39 1.45
N ILE A 127 -5.79 15.78 1.70
CA ILE A 127 -4.95 16.03 2.87
C ILE A 127 -3.59 16.53 2.38
N GLN A 128 -3.11 17.62 2.99
CA GLN A 128 -1.74 18.09 2.79
C GLN A 128 -0.84 17.42 3.83
N VAL A 129 0.10 16.60 3.37
CA VAL A 129 1.15 16.00 4.19
C VAL A 129 2.39 16.89 4.11
N THR A 130 2.93 17.26 5.26
CA THR A 130 4.11 18.14 5.38
C THR A 130 5.38 17.37 5.71
N ASP A 131 5.25 16.12 6.11
CA ASP A 131 6.36 15.26 6.49
C ASP A 131 6.87 14.49 5.25
N SER A 132 8.19 14.39 5.11
CA SER A 132 8.83 13.54 4.11
C SER A 132 9.11 12.16 4.69
N ILE A 133 8.24 11.24 4.38
CA ILE A 133 8.35 9.82 4.75
C ILE A 133 8.56 9.01 3.46
N LYS A 134 9.59 8.19 3.43
CA LYS A 134 9.74 7.14 2.42
C LYS A 134 8.72 6.05 2.74
N VAL A 135 7.61 6.05 2.00
CA VAL A 135 6.42 5.27 2.32
C VAL A 135 6.70 3.77 2.24
N GLU A 136 6.28 3.03 3.26
CA GLU A 136 6.19 1.57 3.23
C GLU A 136 4.73 1.14 3.05
N TYR A 137 3.83 1.69 3.85
CA TYR A 137 2.40 1.47 3.67
C TYR A 137 1.58 2.66 4.16
N VAL A 138 0.35 2.69 3.75
CA VAL A 138 -0.63 3.67 4.20
C VAL A 138 -1.87 2.97 4.74
N GLU A 139 -2.52 3.60 5.72
CA GLU A 139 -3.83 3.25 6.20
C GLU A 139 -4.80 4.38 5.89
N VAL A 140 -5.96 4.04 5.33
CA VAL A 140 -7.06 4.97 5.08
C VAL A 140 -8.27 4.47 5.85
N ILE A 141 -8.73 5.26 6.81
CA ILE A 141 -9.91 4.95 7.60
C ILE A 141 -11.03 5.84 7.10
N VAL A 142 -12.20 5.28 6.84
CA VAL A 142 -13.35 6.02 6.32
C VAL A 142 -14.61 5.73 7.13
N ASP A 143 -15.44 6.76 7.33
CA ASP A 143 -16.81 6.61 7.82
C ASP A 143 -17.80 7.04 6.73
N ILE A 144 -18.49 6.05 6.16
CA ILE A 144 -19.41 6.21 5.01
C ILE A 144 -20.71 5.46 5.29
N ASP A 145 -21.82 6.17 5.28
CA ASP A 145 -23.13 5.54 5.13
C ASP A 145 -23.42 5.31 3.65
N HIS A 146 -23.80 4.09 3.30
CA HIS A 146 -24.26 3.73 1.95
C HIS A 146 -25.20 2.53 2.02
N SER A 147 -26.29 2.53 1.26
CA SER A 147 -27.28 1.45 1.32
C SER A 147 -26.79 0.15 0.66
N TYR A 148 -25.81 0.20 -0.22
CA TYR A 148 -25.15 -0.95 -0.85
C TYR A 148 -23.66 -0.65 -1.02
N ARG A 149 -22.83 -0.96 0.01
CA ARG A 149 -21.42 -0.57 0.04
C ARG A 149 -20.58 -1.18 -1.09
N GLY A 150 -21.04 -2.29 -1.68
CA GLY A 150 -20.38 -2.91 -2.83
C GLY A 150 -20.41 -2.09 -4.11
N ASP A 151 -21.23 -1.03 -4.18
CA ASP A 151 -21.25 -0.10 -5.31
C ASP A 151 -20.15 0.98 -5.20
N LEU A 152 -19.49 1.09 -4.03
CA LEU A 152 -18.46 2.10 -3.80
C LEU A 152 -17.12 1.70 -4.42
N ALA A 153 -16.56 2.59 -5.23
CA ALA A 153 -15.17 2.57 -5.66
C ALA A 153 -14.41 3.65 -4.90
N ILE A 154 -13.36 3.25 -4.18
CA ILE A 154 -12.56 4.13 -3.33
C ILE A 154 -11.12 4.10 -3.81
N THR A 155 -10.57 5.27 -4.16
CA THR A 155 -9.21 5.39 -4.69
C THR A 155 -8.43 6.44 -3.92
N LEU A 156 -7.25 6.06 -3.44
CA LEU A 156 -6.25 6.98 -2.89
C LEU A 156 -5.22 7.32 -3.97
N THR A 157 -4.92 8.61 -4.12
CA THR A 157 -3.88 9.10 -5.04
C THR A 157 -2.80 9.84 -4.25
N SER A 158 -1.54 9.43 -4.42
CA SER A 158 -0.39 10.07 -3.79
C SER A 158 -0.01 11.40 -4.48
N PRO A 159 0.83 12.24 -3.86
CA PRO A 159 1.38 13.44 -4.49
C PRO A 159 2.14 13.14 -5.79
N MET A 160 2.74 11.96 -5.92
CA MET A 160 3.45 11.51 -7.12
C MET A 160 2.51 10.98 -8.22
N GLY A 161 1.19 10.95 -7.96
CA GLY A 161 0.16 10.56 -8.93
C GLY A 161 -0.12 9.06 -8.98
N THR A 162 0.47 8.26 -8.11
CA THR A 162 0.15 6.83 -8.00
C THR A 162 -1.24 6.64 -7.42
N GLN A 163 -2.04 5.86 -8.09
CA GLN A 163 -3.40 5.51 -7.66
C GLN A 163 -3.42 4.12 -7.03
N SER A 164 -3.97 4.03 -5.84
CA SER A 164 -4.29 2.79 -5.16
C SER A 164 -5.80 2.61 -5.09
N LEU A 165 -6.33 1.60 -5.76
CA LEU A 165 -7.73 1.22 -5.69
C LEU A 165 -7.96 0.44 -4.39
N LEU A 166 -8.51 1.13 -3.38
CA LEU A 166 -8.76 0.56 -2.05
C LEU A 166 -10.01 -0.34 -2.03
N SER A 167 -11.02 0.05 -2.80
CA SER A 167 -12.23 -0.73 -3.04
C SER A 167 -12.66 -0.57 -4.49
N GLU A 168 -12.96 -1.67 -5.15
CA GLU A 168 -13.61 -1.68 -6.46
C GLU A 168 -15.08 -2.06 -6.31
N LYS A 169 -15.92 -1.70 -7.29
CA LYS A 169 -17.30 -2.17 -7.32
C LYS A 169 -17.37 -3.70 -7.33
N HIS A 170 -18.12 -4.27 -6.39
CA HIS A 170 -18.27 -5.71 -6.23
C HIS A 170 -19.64 -6.08 -5.65
N GLU A 171 -19.96 -7.38 -5.60
CA GLU A 171 -21.22 -7.86 -5.02
C GLU A 171 -21.12 -7.95 -3.49
N ASP A 172 -21.35 -6.82 -2.81
CA ASP A 172 -21.52 -6.78 -1.34
C ASP A 172 -22.74 -5.95 -0.99
N SER A 173 -23.85 -6.63 -0.67
CA SER A 173 -25.12 -6.03 -0.32
C SER A 173 -25.22 -5.51 1.12
N ASN A 174 -24.14 -5.57 1.89
CA ASN A 174 -24.12 -4.93 3.19
C ASN A 174 -24.12 -3.40 3.03
N ASN A 175 -24.57 -2.72 4.07
CA ASN A 175 -24.52 -1.28 4.14
C ASN A 175 -23.29 -0.80 4.91
N ASN A 176 -22.93 0.45 4.72
CA ASN A 176 -21.98 1.27 5.46
C ASN A 176 -20.53 0.72 5.55
N LEU A 177 -19.60 1.64 5.66
CA LEU A 177 -18.21 1.45 6.07
C LEU A 177 -17.99 2.31 7.32
N ASN A 178 -18.14 1.71 8.51
CA ASN A 178 -18.04 2.45 9.78
C ASN A 178 -16.62 2.29 10.31
N ASP A 179 -15.86 3.38 10.43
CA ASP A 179 -14.43 3.35 10.82
C ASP A 179 -13.66 2.24 10.08
N TRP A 180 -13.96 2.11 8.79
CA TRP A 180 -13.42 1.01 7.99
C TRP A 180 -12.02 1.33 7.53
N MET A 181 -11.05 0.51 7.92
CA MET A 181 -9.64 0.68 7.57
C MET A 181 -9.26 -0.11 6.33
N PHE A 182 -8.73 0.59 5.33
CA PHE A 182 -8.02 0.03 4.20
C PHE A 182 -6.52 0.20 4.40
N THR A 183 -5.72 -0.76 3.91
CA THR A 183 -4.26 -0.65 3.87
C THR A 183 -3.76 -0.79 2.43
N SER A 184 -2.71 -0.05 2.08
CA SER A 184 -2.10 -0.13 0.76
C SER A 184 -0.59 -0.01 0.83
N VAL A 185 0.08 -0.81 -0.01
CA VAL A 185 1.53 -0.78 -0.26
C VAL A 185 1.87 -0.24 -1.66
N HIS A 186 0.87 0.26 -2.41
CA HIS A 186 1.09 0.73 -3.79
C HIS A 186 2.05 1.91 -3.88
N HIS A 187 2.16 2.69 -2.80
CA HIS A 187 2.99 3.90 -2.70
C HIS A 187 4.40 3.60 -2.16
N TRP A 188 4.84 2.35 -2.20
CA TRP A 188 6.12 1.90 -1.66
C TRP A 188 7.30 2.73 -2.18
N ASP A 189 8.15 3.21 -1.26
CA ASP A 189 9.30 4.06 -1.53
C ASP A 189 9.00 5.47 -2.07
N GLU A 190 7.73 5.88 -2.22
CA GLU A 190 7.40 7.25 -2.60
C GLU A 190 7.66 8.24 -1.45
N ASP A 191 7.93 9.51 -1.79
CA ASP A 191 7.92 10.59 -0.81
C ASP A 191 6.47 10.96 -0.46
N SER A 192 6.16 10.97 0.82
CA SER A 192 4.82 11.31 1.32
C SER A 192 4.46 12.78 1.17
N TYR A 193 5.46 13.67 1.06
CA TYR A 193 5.25 15.12 1.06
C TYR A 193 4.37 15.59 -0.09
N GLY A 194 3.33 16.35 0.24
CA GLY A 194 2.43 16.93 -0.74
C GLY A 194 0.98 16.58 -0.52
N THR A 195 0.17 16.74 -1.57
CA THR A 195 -1.29 16.58 -1.50
C THR A 195 -1.68 15.14 -1.82
N TRP A 196 -2.28 14.48 -0.84
CA TRP A 196 -2.95 13.19 -1.00
C TRP A 196 -4.43 13.41 -1.30
N THR A 197 -4.98 12.64 -2.20
CA THR A 197 -6.37 12.78 -2.65
C THR A 197 -7.13 11.47 -2.46
N LEU A 198 -8.26 11.51 -1.76
CA LEU A 198 -9.20 10.39 -1.68
C LEU A 198 -10.41 10.69 -2.55
N SER A 199 -10.80 9.71 -3.39
CA SER A 199 -12.01 9.74 -4.20
C SER A 199 -12.93 8.61 -3.78
N VAL A 200 -14.20 8.93 -3.53
CA VAL A 200 -15.27 7.99 -3.18
C VAL A 200 -16.37 8.13 -4.22
N GLU A 201 -16.52 7.13 -5.09
CA GLU A 201 -17.45 7.09 -6.19
C GLU A 201 -18.49 5.99 -5.98
N ASP A 202 -19.77 6.31 -6.16
CA ASP A 202 -20.82 5.32 -6.29
C ASP A 202 -20.98 4.94 -7.77
N GLN A 203 -20.74 3.68 -8.09
CA GLN A 203 -20.82 3.11 -9.45
C GLN A 203 -22.08 2.25 -9.65
N GLY A 204 -22.99 2.24 -8.67
CA GLY A 204 -24.30 1.61 -8.75
C GLY A 204 -25.39 2.55 -9.23
N ASN A 205 -26.61 2.06 -9.28
CA ASN A 205 -27.78 2.88 -9.57
C ASN A 205 -28.84 2.67 -8.50
N GLY A 206 -29.38 3.76 -7.97
CA GLY A 206 -30.57 3.76 -7.12
C GLY A 206 -30.28 3.68 -5.64
N ASP A 207 -29.01 3.56 -5.25
CA ASP A 207 -28.54 3.66 -3.88
C ASP A 207 -27.97 5.05 -3.62
N THR A 208 -27.86 5.44 -2.37
CA THR A 208 -27.34 6.75 -1.96
C THR A 208 -26.49 6.61 -0.71
N GLY A 209 -25.52 7.50 -0.58
CA GLY A 209 -24.63 7.52 0.56
C GLY A 209 -24.27 8.91 1.05
N THR A 210 -23.61 8.95 2.19
CA THR A 210 -23.02 10.14 2.80
C THR A 210 -21.63 9.80 3.29
N PHE A 211 -20.65 10.59 2.92
CA PHE A 211 -19.29 10.49 3.41
C PHE A 211 -19.13 11.48 4.56
N TYR A 212 -18.78 10.97 5.75
CA TYR A 212 -18.70 11.78 6.98
C TYR A 212 -17.29 12.29 7.22
N ASP A 213 -16.33 11.38 7.26
CA ASP A 213 -14.95 11.70 7.58
C ASP A 213 -13.98 10.61 7.11
N TRP A 214 -12.70 10.94 7.17
CA TRP A 214 -11.63 10.00 6.89
C TRP A 214 -10.33 10.38 7.60
N GLU A 215 -9.42 9.41 7.70
CA GLU A 215 -8.06 9.60 8.20
C GLU A 215 -7.06 8.98 7.23
N LEU A 216 -5.89 9.60 7.16
CA LEU A 216 -4.73 9.06 6.45
C LEU A 216 -3.58 8.88 7.43
N ASN A 217 -3.11 7.66 7.57
CA ASN A 217 -1.90 7.34 8.31
C ASN A 217 -0.87 6.81 7.32
N ILE A 218 0.36 7.33 7.39
CA ILE A 218 1.47 6.96 6.52
C ILE A 218 2.60 6.44 7.40
N TYR A 219 3.16 5.32 7.04
CA TYR A 219 4.24 4.65 7.76
C TYR A 219 5.42 4.40 6.83
N GLY A 220 6.63 4.54 7.34
CA GLY A 220 7.85 4.32 6.59
C GLY A 220 9.09 4.81 7.32
N THR A 221 10.09 5.23 6.57
CA THR A 221 11.34 5.76 7.10
C THR A 221 11.50 7.22 6.73
N GLU A 222 12.33 7.92 7.46
CA GLU A 222 12.66 9.31 7.19
C GLU A 222 13.39 9.46 5.85
N ILE A 223 13.01 10.46 5.06
CA ILE A 223 13.74 10.82 3.86
C ILE A 223 14.69 11.98 4.18
N ASN A 224 15.97 11.68 4.13
CA ASN A 224 17.00 12.68 4.30
C ASN A 224 17.29 13.35 2.92
N THR A 225 16.44 14.29 2.53
CA THR A 225 16.55 15.05 1.27
C THR A 225 16.84 16.52 1.57
N ASP A 226 17.52 17.19 0.65
CA ASP A 226 17.68 18.65 0.57
C ASP A 226 16.65 19.14 -0.46
N ARG A 227 15.47 19.57 0.02
CA ARG A 227 14.32 19.86 -0.85
C ARG A 227 14.45 21.22 -1.53
N ASP A 228 14.96 22.22 -0.84
CA ASP A 228 15.09 23.58 -1.37
C ASP A 228 16.45 23.83 -2.04
N GLY A 229 17.44 22.92 -1.85
CA GLY A 229 18.73 22.94 -2.52
C GLY A 229 19.75 23.90 -1.91
N ASP A 230 19.61 24.22 -0.63
CA ASP A 230 20.54 25.12 0.08
C ASP A 230 21.80 24.43 0.60
N GLY A 231 21.82 23.09 0.57
CA GLY A 231 22.93 22.25 1.00
C GLY A 231 22.79 21.67 2.43
N LEU A 232 21.68 21.96 3.10
CA LEU A 232 21.24 21.26 4.29
C LEU A 232 20.22 20.19 3.89
N THR A 233 20.06 19.19 4.70
CA THR A 233 18.97 18.22 4.48
C THR A 233 17.75 18.64 5.29
N ASN A 234 16.55 18.29 4.86
CA ASN A 234 15.32 18.60 5.58
C ASN A 234 15.41 18.19 7.07
N VAL A 235 16.04 17.05 7.35
CA VAL A 235 16.28 16.56 8.71
C VAL A 235 17.25 17.45 9.49
N ASP A 236 18.31 17.93 8.83
CA ASP A 236 19.27 18.85 9.46
C ASP A 236 18.62 20.19 9.79
N GLU A 237 17.75 20.69 8.91
CA GLU A 237 17.03 21.93 9.12
C GLU A 237 16.06 21.82 10.30
N ASP A 238 15.20 20.80 10.32
CA ASP A 238 14.22 20.59 11.39
C ASP A 238 14.89 20.33 12.76
N ASN A 239 15.92 19.48 12.79
CA ASN A 239 16.48 19.00 14.04
C ASN A 239 17.67 19.79 14.55
N LEU A 240 18.47 20.34 13.66
CA LEU A 240 19.77 20.96 14.02
C LEU A 240 19.78 22.46 13.87
N HIS A 241 19.09 23.01 12.87
CA HIS A 241 19.17 24.42 12.50
C HIS A 241 17.87 25.18 12.76
N GLY A 242 16.71 24.48 12.75
CA GLY A 242 15.39 25.10 12.94
C GLY A 242 15.03 26.06 11.82
N THR A 243 15.53 25.77 10.61
CA THR A 243 15.21 26.44 9.35
C THR A 243 13.98 25.79 8.71
N ASP A 244 13.49 26.33 7.62
CA ASP A 244 12.33 25.81 6.91
C ASP A 244 12.80 24.90 5.76
N PRO A 245 12.45 23.61 5.73
CA PRO A 245 12.85 22.69 4.66
C PRO A 245 12.42 23.08 3.23
N ASP A 246 11.55 24.07 3.11
CA ASP A 246 10.99 24.53 1.84
C ASP A 246 11.46 25.97 1.45
N ASP A 247 12.31 26.63 2.25
CA ASP A 247 12.74 28.02 2.04
C ASP A 247 14.27 28.12 2.04
N ILE A 248 14.84 28.54 0.92
CA ILE A 248 16.29 28.72 0.73
C ILE A 248 16.77 29.87 1.63
N ASP A 249 17.60 29.55 2.62
CA ASP A 249 18.22 30.52 3.56
C ASP A 249 19.32 31.38 2.95
#